data_c7814a82a55e581043c95747722bbafa
#
_entry.id   c7814a82a55e581043c95747722bbafa
#
_cell.length_a   1.000
_cell.length_b   1.000
_cell.length_c   1.000
_cell.angle_alpha   90.00
_cell.angle_beta   90.00
_cell.angle_gamma   90.00
#
_symmetry.space_group_name_H-M   'P 1'
#
loop_
_entity.id
_entity.type
_entity.pdbx_description
1 polymer ?
#
loop_
_entity_poly.entity_id
_entity_poly.type
_entity_poly.pdbx_seq_one_letter_code
_entity_poly.pdbx_strand_id
1 'polypeptide(L)'
;VTTHVLEFADVHYTYPGAAQPALNGVTMAVPAGRRCALLGRNGCGKSTLFLHANGIFRPHKGQVLWKGVPISSRRADLQALKRNVGLVFQDPEQQLIAATVAEDVSYGLCNLHLPEAEIREKVRRTLEAFGLSEWADTPVHHLSLGQKRRVALAGVMVMEPELLLLDEPTSYLDPWQTEAFVRQLERIHAAGTTIVMATHDLDFAYAWADWVFVMDAGRLVLAGEPERVFARRDILEVLQFKRPAVLELWESLPGHVKERLGPGLPKTTGELAERLRLL
;
A
#
# COMPACT_ATOMS: atom_id res chain seq x y z
N VAL A 1 16.99 -13.56 10.67
CA VAL A 1 16.28 -12.78 9.66
C VAL A 1 14.87 -12.61 10.17
N THR A 2 14.45 -11.38 10.49
CA THR A 2 13.07 -11.09 10.88
C THR A 2 12.16 -11.39 9.71
N THR A 3 11.20 -12.29 9.89
CA THR A 3 10.21 -12.64 8.85
C THR A 3 9.19 -11.53 8.62
N HIS A 4 9.07 -10.57 9.56
CA HIS A 4 8.14 -9.45 9.50
C HIS A 4 8.88 -8.11 9.58
N VAL A 5 8.47 -7.15 8.77
CA VAL A 5 9.06 -5.81 8.73
C VAL A 5 8.37 -4.86 9.69
N LEU A 6 7.06 -5.01 9.87
CA LEU A 6 6.23 -4.19 10.75
C LEU A 6 5.23 -5.09 11.49
N GLU A 7 5.03 -4.82 12.78
CA GLU A 7 4.09 -5.59 13.61
C GLU A 7 3.23 -4.66 14.46
N PHE A 8 1.98 -5.01 14.63
CA PHE A 8 1.03 -4.39 15.56
C PHE A 8 0.66 -5.42 16.62
N ALA A 9 0.82 -5.11 17.88
CA ALA A 9 0.53 -5.98 19.01
C ALA A 9 -0.56 -5.36 19.89
N ASP A 10 -1.80 -5.85 19.77
CA ASP A 10 -2.99 -5.40 20.53
C ASP A 10 -3.19 -3.88 20.48
N VAL A 11 -3.11 -3.30 19.29
CA VAL A 11 -3.14 -1.83 19.10
C VAL A 11 -4.57 -1.31 19.20
N HIS A 12 -4.77 -0.34 20.12
CA HIS A 12 -6.02 0.39 20.31
C HIS A 12 -5.82 1.89 20.14
N TYR A 13 -6.75 2.51 19.43
CA TYR A 13 -6.75 3.96 19.25
C TYR A 13 -8.17 4.50 19.02
N THR A 14 -8.48 5.61 19.69
CA THR A 14 -9.72 6.36 19.53
C THR A 14 -9.39 7.82 19.25
N TYR A 15 -9.98 8.40 18.20
CA TYR A 15 -9.78 9.84 17.95
C TYR A 15 -10.39 10.67 19.08
N PRO A 16 -9.82 11.83 19.42
CA PRO A 16 -10.40 12.75 20.40
C PRO A 16 -11.85 13.08 20.02
N GLY A 17 -12.75 12.91 20.97
CA GLY A 17 -14.20 13.16 20.78
C GLY A 17 -14.98 12.08 20.01
N ALA A 18 -14.33 11.03 19.52
CA ALA A 18 -15.03 9.92 18.88
C ALA A 18 -15.60 8.95 19.92
N ALA A 19 -16.83 8.46 19.68
CA ALA A 19 -17.50 7.47 20.54
C ALA A 19 -17.00 6.04 20.31
N GLN A 20 -16.43 5.74 19.13
CA GLN A 20 -16.00 4.42 18.75
C GLN A 20 -14.48 4.40 18.47
N PRO A 21 -13.77 3.33 18.84
CA PRO A 21 -12.36 3.19 18.51
C PRO A 21 -12.14 3.02 17.01
N ALA A 22 -11.15 3.70 16.46
CA ALA A 22 -10.70 3.52 15.08
C ALA A 22 -9.82 2.28 14.93
N LEU A 23 -9.05 1.90 15.97
CA LEU A 23 -8.36 0.61 16.09
C LEU A 23 -8.75 -0.03 17.42
N ASN A 24 -9.12 -1.31 17.37
CA ASN A 24 -9.72 -2.03 18.50
C ASN A 24 -9.05 -3.41 18.69
N GLY A 25 -7.83 -3.41 19.19
CA GLY A 25 -7.05 -4.62 19.44
C GLY A 25 -6.45 -5.22 18.16
N VAL A 26 -5.91 -4.38 17.28
CA VAL A 26 -5.28 -4.85 16.04
C VAL A 26 -3.99 -5.59 16.39
N THR A 27 -3.93 -6.87 16.00
CA THR A 27 -2.72 -7.69 16.03
C THR A 27 -2.44 -8.17 14.61
N MET A 28 -1.33 -7.70 14.01
CA MET A 28 -1.02 -7.88 12.60
C MET A 28 0.51 -7.89 12.42
N ALA A 29 1.01 -8.72 11.51
CA ALA A 29 2.42 -8.75 11.16
C ALA A 29 2.58 -8.68 9.63
N VAL A 30 3.32 -7.71 9.13
CA VAL A 30 3.59 -7.48 7.70
C VAL A 30 4.80 -8.31 7.29
N PRO A 31 4.66 -9.30 6.41
CA PRO A 31 5.78 -10.10 5.94
C PRO A 31 6.74 -9.25 5.08
N ALA A 32 8.05 -9.40 5.33
CA ALA A 32 9.07 -8.69 4.59
C ALA A 32 9.14 -9.16 3.12
N GLY A 33 9.41 -8.24 2.19
CA GLY A 33 9.59 -8.54 0.78
C GLY A 33 8.32 -9.03 0.07
N ARG A 34 7.13 -8.66 0.55
CA ARG A 34 5.85 -9.04 -0.04
C ARG A 34 5.05 -7.82 -0.50
N ARG A 35 4.20 -8.05 -1.49
CA ARG A 35 3.13 -7.12 -1.86
C ARG A 35 1.90 -7.49 -1.04
N CYS A 36 1.51 -6.62 -0.14
CA CYS A 36 0.37 -6.85 0.74
C CYS A 36 -0.79 -5.95 0.35
N ALA A 37 -2.01 -6.49 0.31
CA ALA A 37 -3.24 -5.71 0.21
C ALA A 37 -3.92 -5.63 1.59
N LEU A 38 -4.30 -4.42 2.00
CA LEU A 38 -5.10 -4.16 3.18
C LEU A 38 -6.52 -3.82 2.75
N LEU A 39 -7.42 -4.78 2.88
CA LEU A 39 -8.82 -4.66 2.51
C LEU A 39 -9.67 -4.23 3.69
N GLY A 40 -10.73 -3.50 3.43
CA GLY A 40 -11.71 -3.09 4.42
C GLY A 40 -12.59 -1.98 3.93
N ARG A 41 -13.80 -1.87 4.50
CA ARG A 41 -14.76 -0.79 4.17
C ARG A 41 -14.18 0.58 4.57
N ASN A 42 -14.74 1.64 3.99
CA ASN A 42 -14.39 2.99 4.41
C ASN A 42 -14.70 3.19 5.90
N GLY A 43 -13.77 3.82 6.63
CA GLY A 43 -13.89 4.02 8.07
C GLY A 43 -13.51 2.82 8.95
N CYS A 44 -13.08 1.67 8.40
CA CYS A 44 -12.69 0.52 9.21
C CYS A 44 -11.32 0.65 9.90
N GLY A 45 -10.57 1.76 9.68
CA GLY A 45 -9.30 2.03 10.36
C GLY A 45 -8.03 1.90 9.53
N LYS A 46 -8.07 1.64 8.20
CA LYS A 46 -6.88 1.45 7.33
C LYS A 46 -5.91 2.63 7.39
N SER A 47 -6.38 3.84 7.12
CA SER A 47 -5.57 5.06 7.19
C SER A 47 -5.01 5.31 8.60
N THR A 48 -5.83 5.06 9.62
CA THR A 48 -5.40 5.16 11.03
C THR A 48 -4.26 4.16 11.32
N LEU A 49 -4.36 2.94 10.81
CA LEU A 49 -3.31 1.94 10.96
C LEU A 49 -1.99 2.41 10.32
N PHE A 50 -2.05 3.00 9.12
CA PHE A 50 -0.88 3.53 8.42
C PHE A 50 -0.23 4.71 9.16
N LEU A 51 -1.03 5.59 9.79
CA LEU A 51 -0.51 6.68 10.62
C LEU A 51 0.23 6.18 11.87
N HIS A 52 -0.17 5.02 12.41
CA HIS A 52 0.56 4.36 13.49
C HIS A 52 1.83 3.68 12.98
N ALA A 53 1.78 3.05 11.81
CA ALA A 53 2.92 2.41 11.15
C ALA A 53 4.08 3.37 10.88
N ASN A 54 3.77 4.60 10.48
CA ASN A 54 4.75 5.66 10.20
C ASN A 54 5.13 6.49 11.46
N GLY A 55 4.54 6.18 12.64
CA GLY A 55 4.81 6.86 13.89
C GLY A 55 4.22 8.27 13.99
N ILE A 56 3.28 8.65 13.12
CA ILE A 56 2.52 9.90 13.20
C ILE A 56 1.58 9.85 14.39
N PHE A 57 0.88 8.72 14.58
CA PHE A 57 0.05 8.47 15.74
C PHE A 57 0.68 7.44 16.67
N ARG A 58 0.26 7.49 17.94
CA ARG A 58 0.65 6.53 18.97
C ARG A 58 -0.56 5.80 19.48
N PRO A 59 -0.48 4.47 19.65
CA PRO A 59 -1.59 3.73 20.24
C PRO A 59 -1.84 4.12 21.69
N HIS A 60 -3.11 4.11 22.10
CA HIS A 60 -3.49 4.28 23.51
C HIS A 60 -3.16 3.03 24.32
N LYS A 61 -3.21 1.85 23.71
CA LYS A 61 -2.83 0.55 24.27
C LYS A 61 -2.18 -0.30 23.19
N GLY A 62 -1.32 -1.22 23.59
CA GLY A 62 -0.55 -2.05 22.67
C GLY A 62 0.70 -1.32 22.16
N GLN A 63 1.31 -1.87 21.15
CA GLN A 63 2.55 -1.32 20.57
C GLN A 63 2.67 -1.64 19.09
N VAL A 64 3.43 -0.79 18.38
CA VAL A 64 3.85 -1.05 17.00
C VAL A 64 5.35 -1.32 17.02
N LEU A 65 5.79 -2.35 16.30
CA LEU A 65 7.19 -2.75 16.25
C LEU A 65 7.70 -2.64 14.81
N TRP A 66 8.87 -2.04 14.66
CA TRP A 66 9.64 -2.04 13.43
C TRP A 66 10.76 -3.09 13.54
N LYS A 67 10.72 -4.12 12.69
CA LYS A 67 11.69 -5.24 12.71
C LYS A 67 11.86 -5.86 14.12
N GLY A 68 10.75 -6.04 14.83
CA GLY A 68 10.73 -6.61 16.18
C GLY A 68 11.08 -5.63 17.31
N VAL A 69 11.43 -4.37 16.99
CA VAL A 69 11.76 -3.33 17.98
C VAL A 69 10.58 -2.38 18.15
N PRO A 70 10.05 -2.16 19.37
CA PRO A 70 8.97 -1.20 19.59
C PRO A 70 9.32 0.20 19.12
N ILE A 71 8.41 0.84 18.38
CA ILE A 71 8.58 2.21 17.90
C ILE A 71 8.64 3.17 19.10
N SER A 72 9.79 3.78 19.28
CA SER A 72 10.05 4.75 20.35
C SER A 72 9.41 6.10 20.05
N SER A 73 9.15 6.86 21.11
CA SER A 73 8.69 8.25 21.01
C SER A 73 9.81 9.28 20.86
N ARG A 74 11.08 8.84 20.90
CA ARG A 74 12.21 9.74 20.76
C ARG A 74 12.29 10.28 19.32
N ARG A 75 12.58 11.57 19.21
CA ARG A 75 12.62 12.27 17.90
C ARG A 75 13.58 11.59 16.91
N ALA A 76 14.75 11.15 17.37
CA ALA A 76 15.73 10.47 16.51
C ALA A 76 15.21 9.14 15.97
N ASP A 77 14.55 8.33 16.82
CA ASP A 77 14.00 7.03 16.43
C ASP A 77 12.83 7.20 15.44
N LEU A 78 11.98 8.22 15.65
CA LEU A 78 10.90 8.56 14.72
C LEU A 78 11.43 9.09 13.37
N GLN A 79 12.52 9.84 13.36
CA GLN A 79 13.17 10.26 12.12
C GLN A 79 13.74 9.05 11.35
N ALA A 80 14.40 8.14 12.05
CA ALA A 80 14.89 6.89 11.47
C ALA A 80 13.74 6.04 10.91
N LEU A 81 12.63 5.91 11.66
CA LEU A 81 11.45 5.20 11.19
C LEU A 81 10.87 5.81 9.91
N LYS A 82 10.66 7.14 9.87
CA LYS A 82 10.10 7.86 8.71
C LYS A 82 10.98 7.76 7.47
N ARG A 83 12.27 7.52 7.61
CA ARG A 83 13.17 7.23 6.50
C ARG A 83 12.91 5.84 5.91
N ASN A 84 12.61 4.86 6.77
CA ASN A 84 12.45 3.47 6.39
C ASN A 84 10.99 3.09 6.04
N VAL A 85 10.00 3.86 6.53
CA VAL A 85 8.57 3.63 6.30
C VAL A 85 7.98 4.82 5.55
N GLY A 86 7.87 4.68 4.25
CA GLY A 86 7.23 5.66 3.37
C GLY A 86 5.70 5.54 3.44
N LEU A 87 5.00 6.68 3.40
CA LEU A 87 3.55 6.74 3.38
C LEU A 87 3.09 7.68 2.26
N VAL A 88 2.25 7.16 1.37
CA VAL A 88 1.56 7.93 0.33
C VAL A 88 0.09 8.00 0.69
N PHE A 89 -0.44 9.22 0.87
CA PHE A 89 -1.82 9.47 1.20
C PHE A 89 -2.77 9.27 0.00
N GLN A 90 -4.03 9.04 0.28
CA GLN A 90 -5.09 8.90 -0.71
C GLN A 90 -5.22 10.16 -1.58
N ASP A 91 -5.17 11.33 -0.95
CA ASP A 91 -5.22 12.62 -1.63
C ASP A 91 -3.81 13.22 -1.72
N PRO A 92 -3.20 13.29 -2.92
CA PRO A 92 -1.87 13.85 -3.08
C PRO A 92 -1.79 15.35 -2.76
N GLU A 93 -2.91 16.10 -2.80
CA GLU A 93 -2.92 17.52 -2.47
C GLU A 93 -2.65 17.77 -0.97
N GLN A 94 -2.94 16.79 -0.12
CA GLN A 94 -2.58 16.86 1.30
C GLN A 94 -1.11 16.54 1.57
N GLN A 95 -0.40 16.02 0.58
CA GLN A 95 1.00 15.59 0.71
C GLN A 95 1.97 16.55 0.05
N LEU A 96 1.60 17.14 -1.10
CA LEU A 96 2.44 18.06 -1.87
C LEU A 96 2.41 19.44 -1.23
N ILE A 97 3.55 19.94 -0.78
CA ILE A 97 3.66 21.15 0.03
C ILE A 97 4.64 22.19 -0.55
N ALA A 98 5.52 21.79 -1.47
CA ALA A 98 6.49 22.67 -2.08
C ALA A 98 5.94 23.43 -3.29
N ALA A 99 6.67 24.43 -3.79
CA ALA A 99 6.25 25.21 -4.93
C ALA A 99 6.41 24.47 -6.25
N THR A 100 7.50 23.73 -6.44
CA THR A 100 7.82 22.96 -7.65
C THR A 100 7.96 21.47 -7.39
N VAL A 101 7.91 20.68 -8.46
CA VAL A 101 8.09 19.22 -8.39
C VAL A 101 9.44 18.84 -7.81
N ALA A 102 10.52 19.46 -8.25
CA ALA A 102 11.87 19.15 -7.75
C ALA A 102 12.03 19.51 -6.26
N GLU A 103 11.47 20.65 -5.84
CA GLU A 103 11.46 21.04 -4.43
C GLU A 103 10.67 20.04 -3.59
N ASP A 104 9.49 19.59 -4.05
CA ASP A 104 8.67 18.64 -3.30
C ASP A 104 9.34 17.29 -3.16
N VAL A 105 9.93 16.76 -4.23
CA VAL A 105 10.70 15.52 -4.20
C VAL A 105 11.94 15.66 -3.29
N SER A 106 12.58 16.82 -3.23
CA SER A 106 13.76 17.04 -2.36
C SER A 106 13.42 17.18 -0.87
N TYR A 107 12.18 17.48 -0.52
CA TYR A 107 11.77 17.91 0.82
C TYR A 107 12.18 16.93 1.92
N GLY A 108 11.98 15.64 1.71
CA GLY A 108 12.39 14.59 2.66
C GLY A 108 13.91 14.56 2.88
N LEU A 109 14.68 14.70 1.82
CA LEU A 109 16.15 14.66 1.87
C LEU A 109 16.75 15.88 2.58
N CYS A 110 16.13 17.07 2.43
CA CYS A 110 16.60 18.29 3.08
C CYS A 110 16.60 18.16 4.62
N ASN A 111 15.75 17.31 5.19
CA ASN A 111 15.69 17.05 6.62
C ASN A 111 16.76 16.06 7.12
N LEU A 112 17.55 15.46 6.22
CA LEU A 112 18.59 14.49 6.55
C LEU A 112 19.99 15.08 6.70
N HIS A 113 20.15 16.40 6.54
CA HIS A 113 21.46 17.10 6.59
C HIS A 113 22.49 16.53 5.60
N LEU A 114 22.04 16.03 4.43
CA LEU A 114 22.91 15.57 3.36
C LEU A 114 23.57 16.75 2.63
N PRO A 115 24.76 16.55 2.01
CA PRO A 115 25.35 17.56 1.14
C PRO A 115 24.41 17.92 -0.02
N GLU A 116 24.35 19.19 -0.38
CA GLU A 116 23.45 19.68 -1.45
C GLU A 116 23.65 18.95 -2.79
N ALA A 117 24.90 18.65 -3.14
CA ALA A 117 25.22 17.90 -4.36
C ALA A 117 24.61 16.49 -4.35
N GLU A 118 24.60 15.81 -3.18
CA GLU A 118 23.98 14.49 -3.04
C GLU A 118 22.45 14.56 -3.14
N ILE A 119 21.85 15.58 -2.54
CA ILE A 119 20.38 15.83 -2.65
C ILE A 119 20.02 16.04 -4.11
N ARG A 120 20.72 16.92 -4.82
CA ARG A 120 20.46 17.21 -6.24
C ARG A 120 20.56 15.94 -7.11
N GLU A 121 21.57 15.12 -6.88
CA GLU A 121 21.76 13.89 -7.66
C GLU A 121 20.67 12.86 -7.36
N LYS A 122 20.28 12.65 -6.10
CA LYS A 122 19.17 11.77 -5.73
C LYS A 122 17.84 12.25 -6.35
N VAL A 123 17.54 13.54 -6.27
CA VAL A 123 16.34 14.14 -6.87
C VAL A 123 16.34 13.93 -8.38
N ARG A 124 17.45 14.26 -9.07
CA ARG A 124 17.57 14.06 -10.52
C ARG A 124 17.27 12.62 -10.93
N ARG A 125 17.92 11.65 -10.28
CA ARG A 125 17.70 10.21 -10.56
C ARG A 125 16.25 9.79 -10.29
N THR A 126 15.66 10.28 -9.21
CA THR A 126 14.27 9.97 -8.87
C THR A 126 13.32 10.55 -9.91
N LEU A 127 13.49 11.82 -10.31
CA LEU A 127 12.66 12.43 -11.35
C LEU A 127 12.77 11.67 -12.67
N GLU A 128 13.96 11.23 -13.04
CA GLU A 128 14.20 10.41 -14.24
C GLU A 128 13.48 9.05 -14.14
N ALA A 129 13.65 8.33 -13.02
CA ALA A 129 13.04 7.01 -12.80
C ALA A 129 11.50 7.05 -12.77
N PHE A 130 10.92 8.20 -12.38
CA PHE A 130 9.47 8.43 -12.34
C PHE A 130 8.93 9.13 -13.58
N GLY A 131 9.79 9.47 -14.59
CA GLY A 131 9.41 10.19 -15.79
C GLY A 131 8.87 11.58 -15.49
N LEU A 132 9.51 12.29 -14.55
CA LEU A 132 9.12 13.62 -14.07
C LEU A 132 10.13 14.70 -14.43
N SER A 133 11.21 14.37 -15.17
CA SER A 133 12.30 15.30 -15.44
C SER A 133 11.87 16.58 -16.17
N GLU A 134 10.94 16.46 -17.11
CA GLU A 134 10.42 17.61 -17.87
C GLU A 134 9.53 18.55 -17.02
N TRP A 135 9.02 18.06 -15.89
CA TRP A 135 8.18 18.85 -14.98
C TRP A 135 8.92 19.32 -13.73
N ALA A 136 10.26 19.16 -13.65
CA ALA A 136 11.05 19.46 -12.45
C ALA A 136 10.75 20.85 -11.87
N ASP A 137 10.70 21.87 -12.73
CA ASP A 137 10.45 23.27 -12.36
C ASP A 137 8.97 23.67 -12.44
N THR A 138 8.08 22.70 -12.76
CA THR A 138 6.64 22.97 -12.88
C THR A 138 6.03 23.15 -11.49
N PRO A 139 5.19 24.19 -11.29
CA PRO A 139 4.43 24.36 -10.05
C PRO A 139 3.50 23.15 -9.81
N VAL A 140 3.53 22.59 -8.59
CA VAL A 140 2.78 21.36 -8.26
C VAL A 140 1.27 21.50 -8.45
N HIS A 141 0.72 22.73 -8.31
CA HIS A 141 -0.71 22.97 -8.50
C HIS A 141 -1.15 22.95 -9.99
N HIS A 142 -0.22 23.05 -10.94
CA HIS A 142 -0.50 22.93 -12.38
C HIS A 142 -0.58 21.48 -12.88
N LEU A 143 -0.20 20.52 -12.03
CA LEU A 143 -0.18 19.10 -12.40
C LEU A 143 -1.58 18.48 -12.40
N SER A 144 -1.81 17.53 -13.30
CA SER A 144 -2.98 16.65 -13.25
C SER A 144 -2.94 15.76 -11.99
N LEU A 145 -4.07 15.20 -11.59
CA LEU A 145 -4.15 14.30 -10.42
C LEU A 145 -3.19 13.12 -10.54
N GLY A 146 -3.09 12.50 -11.73
CA GLY A 146 -2.15 11.40 -11.96
C GLY A 146 -0.69 11.82 -11.85
N GLN A 147 -0.35 13.03 -12.31
CA GLN A 147 0.99 13.60 -12.14
C GLN A 147 1.28 13.90 -10.67
N LYS A 148 0.34 14.53 -9.95
CA LYS A 148 0.47 14.79 -8.50
C LYS A 148 0.75 13.51 -7.71
N ARG A 149 0.03 12.41 -8.01
CA ARG A 149 0.27 11.10 -7.38
C ARG A 149 1.66 10.55 -7.67
N ARG A 150 2.12 10.72 -8.90
CA ARG A 150 3.48 10.31 -9.29
C ARG A 150 4.54 11.11 -8.55
N VAL A 151 4.33 12.42 -8.39
CA VAL A 151 5.21 13.29 -7.58
C VAL A 151 5.19 12.88 -6.11
N ALA A 152 4.01 12.67 -5.52
CA ALA A 152 3.88 12.23 -4.13
C ALA A 152 4.60 10.89 -3.88
N LEU A 153 4.47 9.93 -4.82
CA LEU A 153 5.20 8.67 -4.75
C LEU A 153 6.72 8.87 -4.90
N ALA A 154 7.15 9.70 -5.84
CA ALA A 154 8.57 10.03 -6.04
C ALA A 154 9.19 10.69 -4.80
N GLY A 155 8.48 11.64 -4.15
CA GLY A 155 8.90 12.32 -2.92
C GLY A 155 9.06 11.38 -1.73
N VAL A 156 8.33 10.26 -1.71
CA VAL A 156 8.53 9.19 -0.73
C VAL A 156 9.70 8.28 -1.14
N MET A 157 9.76 7.89 -2.41
CA MET A 157 10.75 6.91 -2.89
C MET A 157 12.18 7.47 -3.00
N VAL A 158 12.36 8.79 -3.05
CA VAL A 158 13.70 9.42 -3.00
C VAL A 158 14.44 9.11 -1.70
N MET A 159 13.71 8.75 -0.63
CA MET A 159 14.24 8.32 0.67
C MET A 159 14.65 6.84 0.68
N GLU A 160 14.35 6.08 -0.39
CA GLU A 160 14.65 4.64 -0.51
C GLU A 160 14.09 3.81 0.66
N PRO A 161 12.78 3.91 0.98
CA PRO A 161 12.20 3.24 2.13
C PRO A 161 12.17 1.70 1.95
N GLU A 162 12.31 0.96 3.05
CA GLU A 162 12.19 -0.50 3.07
C GLU A 162 10.71 -0.96 3.06
N LEU A 163 9.81 -0.12 3.57
CA LEU A 163 8.37 -0.34 3.57
C LEU A 163 7.66 0.86 2.95
N LEU A 164 6.82 0.60 1.96
CA LEU A 164 5.97 1.59 1.31
C LEU A 164 4.51 1.30 1.66
N LEU A 165 3.85 2.26 2.30
CA LEU A 165 2.43 2.25 2.62
C LEU A 165 1.69 3.16 1.63
N LEU A 166 0.62 2.66 1.03
CA LEU A 166 -0.16 3.35 0.01
C LEU A 166 -1.64 3.34 0.41
N ASP A 167 -2.20 4.50 0.68
CA ASP A 167 -3.62 4.61 1.05
C ASP A 167 -4.46 4.91 -0.19
N GLU A 168 -5.18 3.90 -0.69
CA GLU A 168 -6.07 3.96 -1.86
C GLU A 168 -5.46 4.68 -3.10
N PRO A 169 -4.24 4.34 -3.53
CA PRO A 169 -3.48 5.14 -4.48
C PRO A 169 -4.05 5.12 -5.90
N THR A 170 -4.91 4.17 -6.23
CA THR A 170 -5.54 4.02 -7.56
C THR A 170 -6.91 4.68 -7.66
N SER A 171 -7.46 5.20 -6.55
CA SER A 171 -8.75 5.90 -6.55
C SER A 171 -8.72 7.10 -7.52
N TYR A 172 -9.76 7.26 -8.33
CA TYR A 172 -9.92 8.33 -9.33
C TYR A 172 -8.90 8.32 -10.49
N LEU A 173 -8.08 7.29 -10.63
CA LEU A 173 -7.29 7.07 -11.84
C LEU A 173 -8.11 6.35 -12.90
N ASP A 174 -7.90 6.70 -14.16
CA ASP A 174 -8.41 5.90 -15.27
C ASP A 174 -7.65 4.56 -15.38
N PRO A 175 -8.16 3.57 -16.14
CA PRO A 175 -7.53 2.26 -16.25
C PRO A 175 -6.08 2.31 -16.75
N TRP A 176 -5.77 3.22 -17.70
CA TRP A 176 -4.42 3.38 -18.24
C TRP A 176 -3.44 3.94 -17.20
N GLN A 177 -3.87 4.97 -16.48
CA GLN A 177 -3.09 5.56 -15.39
C GLN A 177 -2.88 4.55 -14.25
N THR A 178 -3.91 3.77 -13.91
CA THR A 178 -3.82 2.70 -12.91
C THR A 178 -2.78 1.66 -13.32
N GLU A 179 -2.80 1.18 -14.56
CA GLU A 179 -1.82 0.22 -15.05
C GLU A 179 -0.39 0.77 -15.02
N ALA A 180 -0.20 2.02 -15.44
CA ALA A 180 1.10 2.68 -15.39
C ALA A 180 1.61 2.81 -13.95
N PHE A 181 0.73 3.14 -12.99
CA PHE A 181 1.05 3.24 -11.57
C PHE A 181 1.42 1.87 -10.99
N VAL A 182 0.66 0.83 -11.31
CA VAL A 182 0.94 -0.55 -10.86
C VAL A 182 2.29 -1.04 -11.41
N ARG A 183 2.60 -0.81 -12.69
CA ARG A 183 3.93 -1.12 -13.25
C ARG A 183 5.07 -0.42 -12.49
N GLN A 184 4.84 0.79 -12.02
CA GLN A 184 5.83 1.50 -11.20
C GLN A 184 6.01 0.82 -9.83
N LEU A 185 4.92 0.39 -9.20
CA LEU A 185 4.97 -0.35 -7.93
C LEU A 185 5.68 -1.70 -8.07
N GLU A 186 5.51 -2.39 -9.19
CA GLU A 186 6.22 -3.65 -9.48
C GLU A 186 7.73 -3.43 -9.57
N ARG A 187 8.18 -2.33 -10.19
CA ARG A 187 9.60 -1.97 -10.22
C ARG A 187 10.15 -1.67 -8.83
N ILE A 188 9.39 -0.93 -8.02
CA ILE A 188 9.74 -0.62 -6.63
C ILE A 188 9.86 -1.91 -5.81
N HIS A 189 8.89 -2.82 -5.96
CA HIS A 189 8.91 -4.11 -5.27
C HIS A 189 10.10 -4.99 -5.73
N ALA A 190 10.36 -5.06 -7.03
CA ALA A 190 11.49 -5.80 -7.60
C ALA A 190 12.85 -5.27 -7.09
N ALA A 191 12.94 -4.00 -6.71
CA ALA A 191 14.11 -3.40 -6.06
C ALA A 191 14.23 -3.76 -4.56
N GLY A 192 13.28 -4.54 -3.99
CA GLY A 192 13.34 -5.06 -2.62
C GLY A 192 12.44 -4.38 -1.61
N THR A 193 11.68 -3.35 -1.99
CA THR A 193 10.76 -2.65 -1.08
C THR A 193 9.53 -3.52 -0.79
N THR A 194 9.20 -3.69 0.49
CA THR A 194 7.91 -4.25 0.92
C THR A 194 6.80 -3.24 0.66
N ILE A 195 5.67 -3.66 0.12
CA ILE A 195 4.55 -2.76 -0.17
C ILE A 195 3.30 -3.21 0.57
N VAL A 196 2.62 -2.27 1.23
CA VAL A 196 1.26 -2.47 1.76
C VAL A 196 0.34 -1.43 1.12
N MET A 197 -0.64 -1.90 0.37
CA MET A 197 -1.62 -1.05 -0.29
C MET A 197 -2.99 -1.25 0.34
N ALA A 198 -3.56 -0.19 0.91
CA ALA A 198 -4.96 -0.18 1.27
C ALA A 198 -5.79 0.02 0.00
N THR A 199 -6.78 -0.83 -0.20
CA THR A 199 -7.71 -0.75 -1.33
C THR A 199 -9.05 -1.37 -0.98
N HIS A 200 -10.10 -0.97 -1.70
CA HIS A 200 -11.40 -1.62 -1.68
C HIS A 200 -11.67 -2.46 -2.94
N ASP A 201 -10.73 -2.47 -3.89
CA ASP A 201 -10.81 -3.27 -5.12
C ASP A 201 -10.33 -4.71 -4.85
N LEU A 202 -11.29 -5.63 -4.78
CA LEU A 202 -11.04 -7.04 -4.44
C LEU A 202 -10.44 -7.81 -5.61
N ASP A 203 -10.80 -7.47 -6.85
CA ASP A 203 -10.23 -8.07 -8.05
C ASP A 203 -8.76 -7.71 -8.16
N PHE A 204 -8.44 -6.44 -7.99
CA PHE A 204 -7.06 -5.97 -7.97
C PHE A 204 -6.26 -6.63 -6.84
N ALA A 205 -6.79 -6.65 -5.61
CA ALA A 205 -6.10 -7.25 -4.46
C ALA A 205 -5.79 -8.73 -4.68
N TYR A 206 -6.75 -9.49 -5.24
CA TYR A 206 -6.57 -10.91 -5.55
C TYR A 206 -5.50 -11.14 -6.64
N ALA A 207 -5.48 -10.30 -7.66
CA ALA A 207 -4.55 -10.44 -8.77
C ALA A 207 -3.11 -10.04 -8.40
N TRP A 208 -2.98 -8.96 -7.61
CA TRP A 208 -1.70 -8.29 -7.40
C TRP A 208 -0.96 -8.72 -6.12
N ALA A 209 -1.70 -8.99 -5.02
CA ALA A 209 -1.08 -9.22 -3.72
C ALA A 209 -0.52 -10.65 -3.56
N ASP A 210 0.58 -10.74 -2.80
CA ASP A 210 1.14 -11.99 -2.29
C ASP A 210 0.56 -12.34 -0.91
N TRP A 211 0.02 -11.32 -0.20
CA TRP A 211 -0.58 -11.44 1.13
C TRP A 211 -1.72 -10.44 1.29
N VAL A 212 -2.81 -10.87 1.88
CA VAL A 212 -4.02 -10.07 2.09
C VAL A 212 -4.33 -9.97 3.58
N PHE A 213 -4.63 -8.76 4.02
CA PHE A 213 -5.20 -8.45 5.31
C PHE A 213 -6.62 -7.93 5.11
N VAL A 214 -7.56 -8.34 5.94
CA VAL A 214 -8.94 -7.85 5.93
C VAL A 214 -9.26 -7.22 7.27
N MET A 215 -9.62 -5.94 7.25
CA MET A 215 -10.02 -5.18 8.43
C MET A 215 -11.52 -4.89 8.42
N ASP A 216 -12.11 -4.98 9.60
CA ASP A 216 -13.47 -4.49 9.85
C ASP A 216 -13.58 -3.92 11.27
N ALA A 217 -14.33 -2.82 11.42
CA ALA A 217 -14.61 -2.15 12.69
C ALA A 217 -13.36 -2.01 13.59
N GLY A 218 -12.22 -1.59 13.02
CA GLY A 218 -10.97 -1.40 13.71
C GLY A 218 -10.23 -2.67 14.13
N ARG A 219 -10.59 -3.84 13.58
CA ARG A 219 -9.97 -5.14 13.89
C ARG A 219 -9.44 -5.82 12.64
N LEU A 220 -8.39 -6.61 12.80
CA LEU A 220 -7.99 -7.57 11.77
C LEU A 220 -8.89 -8.80 11.87
N VAL A 221 -9.58 -9.13 10.77
CA VAL A 221 -10.53 -10.26 10.72
C VAL A 221 -9.92 -11.47 10.03
N LEU A 222 -9.17 -11.25 8.94
CA LEU A 222 -8.49 -12.29 8.17
C LEU A 222 -7.10 -11.81 7.75
N ALA A 223 -6.18 -12.76 7.65
CA ALA A 223 -4.87 -12.56 7.03
C ALA A 223 -4.39 -13.85 6.37
N GLY A 224 -3.74 -13.75 5.22
CA GLY A 224 -3.19 -14.91 4.52
C GLY A 224 -2.92 -14.67 3.05
N GLU A 225 -2.55 -15.75 2.36
CA GLU A 225 -2.46 -15.77 0.90
C GLU A 225 -3.83 -15.47 0.28
N PRO A 226 -3.89 -14.75 -0.87
CA PRO A 226 -5.15 -14.35 -1.49
C PRO A 226 -6.14 -15.49 -1.66
N GLU A 227 -5.68 -16.66 -2.15
CA GLU A 227 -6.53 -17.83 -2.38
C GLU A 227 -7.20 -18.32 -1.10
N ARG A 228 -6.48 -18.29 0.03
CA ARG A 228 -7.01 -18.71 1.33
C ARG A 228 -7.99 -17.70 1.91
N VAL A 229 -7.69 -16.41 1.76
CA VAL A 229 -8.58 -15.34 2.24
C VAL A 229 -9.89 -15.34 1.47
N PHE A 230 -9.83 -15.38 0.13
CA PHE A 230 -11.02 -15.34 -0.72
C PHE A 230 -11.79 -16.68 -0.77
N ALA A 231 -11.25 -17.76 -0.23
CA ALA A 231 -11.98 -19.01 0.01
C ALA A 231 -12.94 -18.91 1.22
N ARG A 232 -12.74 -17.96 2.15
CA ARG A 232 -13.56 -17.76 3.36
C ARG A 232 -14.85 -17.00 3.05
N ARG A 233 -15.75 -17.64 2.27
CA ARG A 233 -17.05 -17.06 1.88
C ARG A 233 -17.87 -16.62 3.08
N ASP A 234 -17.89 -17.45 4.13
CA ASP A 234 -18.59 -17.22 5.39
C ASP A 234 -18.27 -15.82 5.98
N ILE A 235 -17.00 -15.47 6.02
CA ILE A 235 -16.55 -14.19 6.56
C ILE A 235 -16.77 -13.04 5.55
N LEU A 236 -16.46 -13.27 4.27
CA LEU A 236 -16.63 -12.23 3.23
C LEU A 236 -18.10 -11.82 3.08
N GLU A 237 -19.05 -12.75 3.18
CA GLU A 237 -20.49 -12.46 3.16
C GLU A 237 -20.92 -11.61 4.36
N VAL A 238 -20.46 -11.94 5.57
CA VAL A 238 -20.71 -11.14 6.78
C VAL A 238 -20.18 -9.71 6.63
N LEU A 239 -19.00 -9.56 6.01
CA LEU A 239 -18.37 -8.26 5.73
C LEU A 239 -18.98 -7.55 4.52
N GLN A 240 -19.93 -8.16 3.83
CA GLN A 240 -20.56 -7.67 2.59
C GLN A 240 -19.51 -7.44 1.48
N PHE A 241 -18.48 -8.23 1.45
CA PHE A 241 -17.50 -8.23 0.37
C PHE A 241 -17.92 -9.18 -0.74
N LYS A 242 -17.94 -8.67 -1.97
CA LYS A 242 -18.06 -9.53 -3.16
C LYS A 242 -16.76 -10.29 -3.34
N ARG A 243 -16.84 -11.48 -3.90
CA ARG A 243 -15.63 -12.21 -4.28
C ARG A 243 -15.06 -11.63 -5.59
N PRO A 244 -13.75 -11.81 -5.83
CA PRO A 244 -13.17 -11.51 -7.13
C PRO A 244 -13.92 -12.18 -8.27
N ALA A 245 -14.23 -11.40 -9.32
CA ALA A 245 -15.05 -11.86 -10.44
C ALA A 245 -14.45 -13.09 -11.14
N VAL A 246 -13.13 -13.17 -11.21
CA VAL A 246 -12.44 -14.33 -11.79
C VAL A 246 -12.71 -15.62 -11.01
N LEU A 247 -12.82 -15.56 -9.68
CA LEU A 247 -13.13 -16.73 -8.85
C LEU A 247 -14.59 -17.18 -9.01
N GLU A 248 -15.54 -16.24 -9.14
CA GLU A 248 -16.93 -16.55 -9.42
C GLU A 248 -17.09 -17.20 -10.79
N LEU A 249 -16.43 -16.66 -11.82
CA LEU A 249 -16.40 -17.23 -13.16
C LEU A 249 -15.75 -18.62 -13.15
N TRP A 250 -14.60 -18.79 -12.51
CA TRP A 250 -13.95 -20.09 -12.39
C TRP A 250 -14.87 -21.14 -11.76
N GLU A 251 -15.58 -20.79 -10.71
CA GLU A 251 -16.47 -21.72 -10.02
C GLU A 251 -17.67 -22.12 -10.88
N SER A 252 -18.16 -21.24 -11.72
CA SER A 252 -19.28 -21.51 -12.62
C SER A 252 -18.92 -22.49 -13.75
N LEU A 253 -17.62 -22.71 -14.01
CA LEU A 253 -17.19 -23.61 -15.07
C LEU A 253 -17.46 -25.09 -14.71
N PRO A 254 -17.89 -25.93 -15.68
CA PRO A 254 -18.02 -27.35 -15.49
C PRO A 254 -16.70 -28.03 -15.10
N GLY A 255 -16.75 -29.10 -14.29
CA GLY A 255 -15.57 -29.81 -13.81
C GLY A 255 -14.61 -30.26 -14.90
N HIS A 256 -15.12 -30.85 -15.98
CA HIS A 256 -14.32 -31.30 -17.13
C HIS A 256 -13.58 -30.15 -17.85
N VAL A 257 -14.12 -28.92 -17.81
CA VAL A 257 -13.46 -27.74 -18.35
C VAL A 257 -12.30 -27.32 -17.43
N LYS A 258 -12.53 -27.29 -16.11
CA LYS A 258 -11.47 -26.96 -15.11
C LYS A 258 -10.29 -27.92 -15.20
N GLU A 259 -10.54 -29.21 -15.36
CA GLU A 259 -9.49 -30.24 -15.54
C GLU A 259 -8.61 -29.96 -16.75
N ARG A 260 -9.21 -29.54 -17.88
CA ARG A 260 -8.48 -29.20 -19.12
C ARG A 260 -7.72 -27.88 -19.02
N LEU A 261 -8.18 -26.91 -18.22
CA LEU A 261 -7.51 -25.63 -18.01
C LEU A 261 -6.23 -25.74 -17.17
N GLY A 262 -5.98 -26.91 -16.57
CA GLY A 262 -4.80 -27.17 -15.76
C GLY A 262 -4.92 -26.74 -14.31
N PRO A 263 -3.91 -27.04 -13.49
CA PRO A 263 -3.91 -26.72 -12.07
C PRO A 263 -3.73 -25.22 -11.81
N GLY A 264 -4.30 -24.77 -10.70
CA GLY A 264 -4.16 -23.38 -10.20
C GLY A 264 -5.32 -22.48 -10.59
N LEU A 265 -5.69 -21.63 -9.64
CA LEU A 265 -6.73 -20.63 -9.83
C LEU A 265 -6.20 -19.48 -10.70
N PRO A 266 -6.96 -19.01 -11.70
CA PRO A 266 -6.56 -17.84 -12.48
C PRO A 266 -6.58 -16.58 -11.60
N LYS A 267 -5.63 -15.68 -11.81
CA LYS A 267 -5.51 -14.44 -11.05
C LYS A 267 -6.37 -13.30 -11.63
N THR A 268 -6.62 -13.34 -12.94
CA THR A 268 -7.42 -12.33 -13.64
C THR A 268 -8.42 -12.95 -14.60
N THR A 269 -9.46 -12.22 -14.96
CA THR A 269 -10.40 -12.61 -15.99
C THR A 269 -9.73 -12.75 -17.36
N GLY A 270 -8.70 -11.93 -17.62
CA GLY A 270 -7.89 -12.03 -18.84
C GLY A 270 -7.13 -13.35 -18.91
N GLU A 271 -6.46 -13.75 -17.83
CA GLU A 271 -5.79 -15.04 -17.74
C GLU A 271 -6.76 -16.21 -17.94
N LEU A 272 -7.95 -16.15 -17.32
CA LEU A 272 -8.98 -17.18 -17.52
C LEU A 272 -9.42 -17.25 -18.98
N ALA A 273 -9.64 -16.10 -19.62
CA ALA A 273 -10.04 -16.04 -21.03
C ALA A 273 -8.96 -16.60 -21.96
N GLU A 274 -7.69 -16.34 -21.70
CA GLU A 274 -6.57 -16.93 -22.44
C GLU A 274 -6.52 -18.45 -22.29
N ARG A 275 -6.62 -18.95 -21.06
CA ARG A 275 -6.68 -20.39 -20.80
C ARG A 275 -7.85 -21.07 -21.55
N LEU A 276 -9.03 -20.43 -21.58
CA LEU A 276 -10.21 -20.94 -22.31
C LEU A 276 -10.04 -20.98 -23.83
N ARG A 277 -9.27 -20.05 -24.42
CA ARG A 277 -8.98 -20.03 -25.85
C ARG A 277 -8.07 -21.19 -26.32
N LEU A 278 -7.35 -21.81 -25.40
CA LEU A 278 -6.43 -22.89 -25.64
C LEU A 278 -7.10 -24.29 -25.55
N LEU A 279 -8.39 -24.34 -25.20
CA LEU A 279 -9.20 -25.56 -25.14
C LEU A 279 -9.73 -25.97 -26.50
#